data_b30a8a3bb6daa2e17d733b2cfe837c86
#
_entry.id   b30a8a3bb6daa2e17d733b2cfe837c86
#
_cell.length_a   1.000
_cell.length_b   1.000
_cell.length_c   1.000
_cell.angle_alpha   90.00
_cell.angle_beta   90.00
_cell.angle_gamma   90.00
#
_symmetry.space_group_name_H-M   'P 1'
#
loop_
_entity.id
_entity.type
_entity.pdbx_description
1 polymer ?
#
loop_
_entity_poly.entity_id
_entity_poly.type
_entity_poly.pdbx_seq_one_letter_code
_entity_poly.pdbx_strand_id
1 'polypeptide(L)'
;GAEGFFDYLLKRLCATNEISTDKGRLAVLRGMAEALHKTGNSVLLDTHAQKTALRLGVAVDAVRKEFSKVKPQATFVREEDGPDDAILAGEAEAEAPARPSNLELHLLKLLFLHEELVPWLAAHLDLNWLSHPLIRQIVDARIIAHEQGAWHSLAQFLDSYESALQRSLITEAVADERPMPNPETQLADVTLKLRNQFLDQRLGELMQKISQPETADARKIEFLQEQQRLKQLKRTGLSAIGEA
;
A
#
# COMPACT_ATOMS: atom_id res chain seq x y z
N GLY A 1 -30.00 -12.80 -22.68
CA GLY A 1 -28.56 -12.57 -22.77
C GLY A 1 -28.01 -12.29 -21.41
N ALA A 2 -26.93 -12.92 -21.00
CA ALA A 2 -26.28 -12.65 -19.73
C ALA A 2 -25.79 -11.19 -19.72
N GLU A 3 -26.36 -10.34 -18.86
CA GLU A 3 -25.82 -9.00 -18.61
C GLU A 3 -24.43 -9.16 -17.98
N GLY A 4 -23.43 -8.42 -18.49
CA GLY A 4 -22.09 -8.44 -17.89
C GLY A 4 -22.13 -7.89 -16.45
N PHE A 5 -21.27 -8.41 -15.59
CA PHE A 5 -21.19 -8.02 -14.16
C PHE A 5 -21.20 -6.49 -13.95
N PHE A 6 -20.46 -5.75 -14.75
CA PHE A 6 -20.38 -4.28 -14.62
C PHE A 6 -21.65 -3.56 -15.10
N ASP A 7 -22.37 -4.12 -16.07
CA ASP A 7 -23.65 -3.56 -16.51
C ASP A 7 -24.73 -3.77 -15.43
N TYR A 8 -24.72 -4.93 -14.77
CA TYR A 8 -25.56 -5.21 -13.59
C TYR A 8 -25.21 -4.29 -12.42
N LEU A 9 -23.92 -4.15 -12.11
CA LEU A 9 -23.45 -3.28 -11.02
C LEU A 9 -23.87 -1.81 -11.24
N LEU A 10 -23.69 -1.28 -12.45
CA LEU A 10 -24.09 0.07 -12.79
C LEU A 10 -25.61 0.26 -12.57
N LYS A 11 -26.41 -0.73 -13.02
CA LYS A 11 -27.86 -0.71 -12.85
C LYS A 11 -28.26 -0.72 -11.36
N ARG A 12 -27.61 -1.54 -10.57
CA ARG A 12 -27.82 -1.62 -9.10
C ARG A 12 -27.44 -0.32 -8.42
N LEU A 13 -26.26 0.25 -8.72
CA LEU A 13 -25.81 1.51 -8.14
C LEU A 13 -26.75 2.67 -8.50
N CYS A 14 -27.27 2.71 -9.73
CA CYS A 14 -28.26 3.70 -10.13
C CYS A 14 -29.63 3.52 -9.45
N ALA A 15 -29.98 2.30 -9.04
CA ALA A 15 -31.22 2.02 -8.33
C ALA A 15 -31.14 2.35 -6.83
N THR A 16 -29.96 2.20 -6.23
CA THR A 16 -29.73 2.47 -4.80
C THR A 16 -29.37 3.93 -4.49
N ASN A 17 -28.92 4.70 -5.50
CA ASN A 17 -28.54 6.09 -5.31
C ASN A 17 -29.47 7.03 -6.12
N GLU A 18 -29.76 8.18 -5.56
CA GLU A 18 -30.61 9.18 -6.22
C GLU A 18 -29.81 9.93 -7.30
N ILE A 19 -29.84 9.41 -8.53
CA ILE A 19 -29.09 9.95 -9.68
C ILE A 19 -29.52 11.35 -10.13
N SER A 20 -30.66 11.86 -9.63
CA SER A 20 -31.11 13.25 -9.83
C SER A 20 -30.21 14.24 -9.09
N THR A 21 -29.57 13.85 -8.00
CA THR A 21 -28.68 14.67 -7.18
C THR A 21 -27.20 14.47 -7.55
N ASP A 22 -26.41 15.54 -7.42
CA ASP A 22 -24.95 15.46 -7.66
C ASP A 22 -24.26 14.49 -6.70
N LYS A 23 -24.75 14.41 -5.45
CA LYS A 23 -24.27 13.47 -4.45
C LYS A 23 -24.50 12.02 -4.87
N GLY A 24 -25.69 11.70 -5.37
CA GLY A 24 -26.03 10.36 -5.86
C GLY A 24 -25.24 9.99 -7.11
N ARG A 25 -25.05 10.92 -8.07
CA ARG A 25 -24.18 10.69 -9.24
C ARG A 25 -22.74 10.40 -8.84
N LEU A 26 -22.20 11.15 -7.87
CA LEU A 26 -20.85 10.96 -7.36
C LEU A 26 -20.70 9.59 -6.67
N ALA A 27 -21.70 9.14 -5.93
CA ALA A 27 -21.71 7.81 -5.30
C ALA A 27 -21.68 6.68 -6.34
N VAL A 28 -22.46 6.78 -7.43
CA VAL A 28 -22.43 5.83 -8.54
C VAL A 28 -21.07 5.83 -9.23
N LEU A 29 -20.48 7.01 -9.50
CA LEU A 29 -19.16 7.13 -10.11
C LEU A 29 -18.07 6.45 -9.27
N ARG A 30 -18.07 6.68 -7.95
CA ARG A 30 -17.11 6.05 -7.03
C ARG A 30 -17.26 4.53 -6.97
N GLY A 31 -18.48 4.03 -6.82
CA GLY A 31 -18.72 2.58 -6.78
C GLY A 31 -18.33 1.86 -8.07
N MET A 32 -18.56 2.48 -9.24
CA MET A 32 -18.11 1.95 -10.52
C MET A 32 -16.59 2.00 -10.66
N ALA A 33 -15.96 3.12 -10.26
CA ALA A 33 -14.50 3.26 -10.29
C ALA A 33 -13.80 2.20 -9.43
N GLU A 34 -14.25 2.00 -8.20
CA GLU A 34 -13.71 0.99 -7.29
C GLU A 34 -13.78 -0.42 -7.87
N ALA A 35 -14.91 -0.79 -8.45
CA ALA A 35 -15.09 -2.10 -9.05
C ALA A 35 -14.21 -2.30 -10.30
N LEU A 36 -14.07 -1.27 -11.15
CA LEU A 36 -13.29 -1.32 -12.37
C LEU A 36 -11.78 -1.33 -12.08
N HIS A 37 -11.31 -0.57 -11.09
CA HIS A 37 -9.91 -0.57 -10.71
C HIS A 37 -9.43 -1.92 -10.17
N LYS A 38 -10.31 -2.71 -9.55
CA LYS A 38 -9.99 -4.08 -9.12
C LYS A 38 -9.61 -5.01 -10.28
N THR A 39 -10.04 -4.72 -11.49
CA THR A 39 -9.71 -5.55 -12.67
C THR A 39 -8.34 -5.21 -13.28
N GLY A 40 -7.78 -4.04 -12.98
CA GLY A 40 -6.53 -3.55 -13.57
C GLY A 40 -6.55 -3.35 -15.10
N ASN A 41 -7.74 -3.43 -15.74
CA ASN A 41 -7.86 -3.38 -17.19
C ASN A 41 -8.33 -1.98 -17.67
N SER A 42 -7.43 -1.27 -18.34
CA SER A 42 -7.68 0.09 -18.83
C SER A 42 -8.74 0.16 -19.95
N VAL A 43 -8.88 -0.88 -20.75
CA VAL A 43 -9.89 -0.95 -21.83
C VAL A 43 -11.30 -1.08 -21.24
N LEU A 44 -11.44 -1.91 -20.20
CA LEU A 44 -12.70 -2.04 -19.46
C LEU A 44 -13.06 -0.70 -18.76
N LEU A 45 -12.08 -0.03 -18.18
CA LEU A 45 -12.24 1.28 -17.56
C LEU A 45 -12.83 2.29 -18.55
N ASP A 46 -12.27 2.39 -19.75
CA ASP A 46 -12.75 3.32 -20.79
C ASP A 46 -14.15 2.98 -21.29
N THR A 47 -14.40 1.70 -21.58
CA THR A 47 -15.70 1.21 -22.06
C THR A 47 -16.81 1.50 -21.05
N HIS A 48 -16.55 1.23 -19.76
CA HIS A 48 -17.55 1.46 -18.71
C HIS A 48 -17.63 2.92 -18.28
N ALA A 49 -16.57 3.74 -18.47
CA ALA A 49 -16.66 5.19 -18.32
C ALA A 49 -17.67 5.77 -19.32
N GLN A 50 -17.66 5.34 -20.58
CA GLN A 50 -18.62 5.76 -21.59
C GLN A 50 -20.05 5.34 -21.24
N LYS A 51 -20.28 4.09 -20.84
CA LYS A 51 -21.59 3.58 -20.42
C LYS A 51 -22.13 4.32 -19.20
N THR A 52 -21.28 4.56 -18.21
CA THR A 52 -21.63 5.29 -16.98
C THR A 52 -21.99 6.75 -17.28
N ALA A 53 -21.21 7.43 -18.13
CA ALA A 53 -21.46 8.77 -18.57
C ALA A 53 -22.83 8.91 -19.25
N LEU A 54 -23.14 7.99 -20.17
CA LEU A 54 -24.42 7.95 -20.85
C LEU A 54 -25.58 7.72 -19.88
N ARG A 55 -25.42 6.85 -18.89
CA ARG A 55 -26.46 6.53 -17.91
C ARG A 55 -26.74 7.66 -16.95
N LEU A 56 -25.71 8.41 -16.54
CA LEU A 56 -25.80 9.52 -15.59
C LEU A 56 -26.04 10.88 -16.26
N GLY A 57 -26.00 10.95 -17.60
CA GLY A 57 -26.16 12.19 -18.36
C GLY A 57 -25.02 13.20 -18.11
N VAL A 58 -23.78 12.71 -17.93
CA VAL A 58 -22.58 13.54 -17.68
C VAL A 58 -21.55 13.37 -18.80
N ALA A 59 -20.62 14.32 -18.93
CA ALA A 59 -19.55 14.22 -19.91
C ALA A 59 -18.61 13.05 -19.61
N VAL A 60 -18.22 12.29 -20.64
CA VAL A 60 -17.32 11.13 -20.50
C VAL A 60 -15.98 11.50 -19.87
N ASP A 61 -15.43 12.66 -20.22
CA ASP A 61 -14.17 13.15 -19.68
C ASP A 61 -14.26 13.48 -18.18
N ALA A 62 -15.42 13.93 -17.69
CA ALA A 62 -15.66 14.11 -16.26
C ALA A 62 -15.66 12.77 -15.53
N VAL A 63 -16.27 11.73 -16.10
CA VAL A 63 -16.27 10.36 -15.55
C VAL A 63 -14.86 9.79 -15.53
N ARG A 64 -14.08 9.92 -16.61
CA ARG A 64 -12.69 9.48 -16.66
C ARG A 64 -11.83 10.14 -15.57
N LYS A 65 -12.01 11.46 -15.38
CA LYS A 65 -11.31 12.19 -14.31
C LYS A 65 -11.70 11.72 -12.90
N GLU A 66 -12.97 11.42 -12.67
CA GLU A 66 -13.41 10.86 -11.39
C GLU A 66 -12.90 9.44 -11.20
N PHE A 67 -12.92 8.60 -12.23
CA PHE A 67 -12.35 7.25 -12.17
C PHE A 67 -10.85 7.28 -11.84
N SER A 68 -10.08 8.21 -12.41
CA SER A 68 -8.65 8.34 -12.13
C SER A 68 -8.32 8.85 -10.72
N LYS A 69 -9.26 9.53 -10.04
CA LYS A 69 -9.08 9.98 -8.65
C LYS A 69 -9.22 8.85 -7.64
N VAL A 70 -9.98 7.81 -7.97
CA VAL A 70 -10.19 6.67 -7.10
C VAL A 70 -8.97 5.76 -7.21
N LYS A 71 -8.06 5.83 -6.24
CA LYS A 71 -6.97 4.86 -6.11
C LYS A 71 -7.57 3.51 -5.75
N PRO A 72 -7.07 2.38 -6.30
CA PRO A 72 -7.57 1.06 -5.96
C PRO A 72 -7.35 0.79 -4.46
N GLN A 73 -8.42 0.89 -3.69
CA GLN A 73 -8.44 0.33 -2.35
C GLN A 73 -8.80 -1.15 -2.49
N ALA A 74 -7.85 -2.02 -2.20
CA ALA A 74 -8.10 -3.45 -2.14
C ALA A 74 -8.96 -3.75 -0.90
N THR A 75 -10.26 -3.74 -1.07
CA THR A 75 -11.21 -4.24 -0.08
C THR A 75 -11.75 -5.59 -0.56
N PHE A 76 -11.33 -6.65 0.09
CA PHE A 76 -12.03 -7.93 0.01
C PHE A 76 -13.35 -7.77 0.77
N VAL A 77 -14.46 -7.90 0.03
CA VAL A 77 -15.81 -7.99 0.59
C VAL A 77 -15.95 -9.37 1.21
N ARG A 78 -16.13 -9.42 2.50
CA ARG A 78 -16.66 -10.57 3.21
C ARG A 78 -18.18 -10.40 3.22
N GLU A 79 -18.89 -11.29 2.51
CA GLU A 79 -20.32 -11.45 2.67
C GLU A 79 -20.57 -12.14 4.02
N GLU A 80 -21.30 -11.50 4.90
CA GLU A 80 -22.16 -12.16 5.88
C GLU A 80 -23.30 -11.23 6.26
N ASP A 81 -24.51 -11.78 6.12
CA ASP A 81 -25.81 -11.22 6.47
C ASP A 81 -26.00 -11.09 7.99
N GLY A 82 -26.77 -10.06 8.39
CA GLY A 82 -27.50 -10.06 9.63
C GLY A 82 -27.59 -8.70 10.34
N PRO A 83 -28.78 -8.30 10.79
CA PRO A 83 -29.07 -6.92 11.18
C PRO A 83 -28.93 -6.64 12.68
N ASP A 84 -28.87 -5.34 12.98
CA ASP A 84 -29.16 -4.65 14.24
C ASP A 84 -28.29 -4.95 15.48
N ASP A 85 -27.54 -3.95 15.93
CA ASP A 85 -27.95 -3.14 17.09
C ASP A 85 -27.06 -1.89 17.23
N ALA A 86 -27.76 -0.78 17.39
CA ALA A 86 -27.17 0.49 17.72
C ALA A 86 -26.85 0.54 19.23
N ILE A 87 -25.97 1.48 19.58
CA ILE A 87 -25.70 2.07 20.91
C ILE A 87 -24.50 1.47 21.66
N LEU A 88 -23.41 2.19 21.69
CA LEU A 88 -22.92 3.03 22.80
C LEU A 88 -21.59 3.71 22.39
N ALA A 89 -21.60 5.01 22.52
CA ALA A 89 -20.44 5.87 22.34
C ALA A 89 -19.42 5.70 23.46
N GLY A 90 -18.15 5.76 23.09
CA GLY A 90 -17.08 6.25 23.97
C GLY A 90 -16.15 5.21 24.49
N GLU A 91 -15.03 5.06 23.76
CA GLU A 91 -13.69 5.00 24.33
C GLU A 91 -12.71 5.04 23.15
N ALA A 92 -11.63 5.76 23.28
CA ALA A 92 -10.67 6.10 22.25
C ALA A 92 -10.29 4.89 21.38
N GLU A 93 -10.78 4.84 20.13
CA GLU A 93 -10.24 3.96 19.10
C GLU A 93 -8.79 4.39 18.84
N ALA A 94 -7.87 3.62 19.37
CA ALA A 94 -6.52 3.59 18.83
C ALA A 94 -6.69 3.23 17.35
N GLU A 95 -6.38 4.16 16.44
CA GLU A 95 -6.43 3.96 14.99
C GLU A 95 -5.79 2.60 14.66
N ALA A 96 -6.59 1.67 14.14
CA ALA A 96 -6.06 0.41 13.65
C ALA A 96 -4.96 0.74 12.63
N PRO A 97 -3.75 0.20 12.77
CA PRO A 97 -2.64 0.56 11.91
C PRO A 97 -3.04 0.32 10.45
N ALA A 98 -2.81 1.32 9.60
CA ALA A 98 -3.11 1.24 8.18
C ALA A 98 -2.53 -0.05 7.59
N ARG A 99 -3.24 -0.70 6.66
CA ARG A 99 -2.77 -1.96 6.04
C ARG A 99 -1.36 -1.77 5.45
N PRO A 100 -0.42 -2.73 5.66
CA PRO A 100 0.90 -2.68 5.06
C PRO A 100 0.87 -2.56 3.54
N SER A 101 1.86 -1.93 2.97
CA SER A 101 2.01 -1.88 1.51
C SER A 101 2.36 -3.27 0.95
N ASN A 102 2.02 -3.50 -0.33
CA ASN A 102 2.38 -4.76 -1.00
C ASN A 102 3.90 -4.97 -1.05
N LEU A 103 4.71 -3.89 -1.07
CA LEU A 103 6.16 -3.99 -1.02
C LEU A 103 6.65 -4.48 0.34
N GLU A 104 6.05 -4.01 1.43
CA GLU A 104 6.38 -4.46 2.78
C GLU A 104 5.99 -5.92 3.02
N LEU A 105 4.82 -6.36 2.52
CA LEU A 105 4.43 -7.77 2.58
C LEU A 105 5.36 -8.65 1.73
N HIS A 106 5.78 -8.17 0.56
CA HIS A 106 6.73 -8.88 -0.28
C HIS A 106 8.13 -8.98 0.37
N LEU A 107 8.57 -7.92 1.07
CA LEU A 107 9.78 -7.96 1.88
C LEU A 107 9.70 -9.02 2.97
N LEU A 108 8.58 -9.09 3.72
CA LEU A 108 8.38 -10.14 4.72
C LEU A 108 8.45 -11.54 4.10
N LYS A 109 7.79 -11.75 2.97
CA LYS A 109 7.83 -13.03 2.26
C LYS A 109 9.27 -13.46 1.96
N LEU A 110 10.08 -12.57 1.37
CA LEU A 110 11.48 -12.83 1.06
C LEU A 110 12.28 -13.14 2.34
N LEU A 111 12.09 -12.38 3.40
CA LEU A 111 12.81 -12.48 4.66
C LEU A 111 12.54 -13.82 5.41
N PHE A 112 11.33 -14.37 5.29
CA PHE A 112 10.95 -15.60 5.96
C PHE A 112 11.16 -16.85 5.12
N LEU A 113 11.15 -16.76 3.79
CA LEU A 113 11.36 -17.90 2.89
C LEU A 113 12.83 -18.09 2.47
N HIS A 114 13.66 -17.03 2.59
CA HIS A 114 15.05 -17.02 2.14
C HIS A 114 15.97 -16.52 3.25
N GLU A 115 16.39 -17.43 4.12
CA GLU A 115 17.22 -17.12 5.28
C GLU A 115 18.60 -16.57 4.88
N GLU A 116 19.13 -17.05 3.77
CA GLU A 116 20.41 -16.63 3.20
C GLU A 116 20.47 -15.14 2.82
N LEU A 117 19.33 -14.49 2.67
CA LEU A 117 19.23 -13.08 2.29
C LEU A 117 19.22 -12.13 3.50
N VAL A 118 18.99 -12.65 4.70
CA VAL A 118 18.88 -11.83 5.93
C VAL A 118 20.14 -11.01 6.22
N PRO A 119 21.38 -11.54 6.10
CA PRO A 119 22.58 -10.75 6.34
C PRO A 119 22.72 -9.55 5.41
N TRP A 120 22.39 -9.73 4.13
CA TRP A 120 22.43 -8.65 3.17
C TRP A 120 21.39 -7.59 3.51
N LEU A 121 20.17 -8.00 3.87
CA LEU A 121 19.11 -7.09 4.26
C LEU A 121 19.50 -6.28 5.50
N ALA A 122 20.07 -6.92 6.52
CA ALA A 122 20.54 -6.25 7.75
C ALA A 122 21.56 -5.16 7.47
N ALA A 123 22.44 -5.37 6.46
CA ALA A 123 23.45 -4.42 6.07
C ALA A 123 22.93 -3.24 5.21
N HIS A 124 21.79 -3.42 4.51
CA HIS A 124 21.34 -2.47 3.49
C HIS A 124 19.98 -1.82 3.74
N LEU A 125 19.17 -2.35 4.67
CA LEU A 125 17.86 -1.82 5.01
C LEU A 125 17.95 -0.86 6.21
N ASP A 126 17.48 0.36 6.02
CA ASP A 126 17.14 1.24 7.15
C ASP A 126 15.66 1.01 7.51
N LEU A 127 15.40 0.63 8.75
CA LEU A 127 14.04 0.36 9.25
C LEU A 127 13.09 1.56 9.11
N ASN A 128 13.63 2.78 9.00
CA ASN A 128 12.84 3.99 8.76
C ASN A 128 12.21 4.03 7.36
N TRP A 129 12.69 3.22 6.40
CA TRP A 129 12.08 3.11 5.07
C TRP A 129 10.77 2.33 5.10
N LEU A 130 10.53 1.58 6.18
CA LEU A 130 9.27 0.86 6.39
C LEU A 130 8.24 1.80 7.00
N SER A 131 7.12 1.97 6.32
CA SER A 131 6.05 2.87 6.75
C SER A 131 5.19 2.27 7.85
N HIS A 132 4.96 0.95 7.80
CA HIS A 132 4.07 0.25 8.71
C HIS A 132 4.79 -0.15 10.01
N PRO A 133 4.30 0.28 11.20
CA PRO A 133 5.00 0.08 12.47
C PRO A 133 5.17 -1.40 12.86
N LEU A 134 4.16 -2.24 12.61
CA LEU A 134 4.26 -3.67 12.92
C LEU A 134 5.24 -4.40 11.98
N ILE A 135 5.29 -4.02 10.69
CA ILE A 135 6.27 -4.58 9.75
C ILE A 135 7.69 -4.24 10.20
N ARG A 136 7.91 -2.98 10.62
CA ARG A 136 9.21 -2.56 11.16
C ARG A 136 9.64 -3.40 12.34
N GLN A 137 8.74 -3.65 13.30
CA GLN A 137 9.00 -4.50 14.46
C GLN A 137 9.30 -5.95 14.07
N ILE A 138 8.55 -6.53 13.12
CA ILE A 138 8.75 -7.91 12.66
C ILE A 138 10.10 -8.06 11.95
N VAL A 139 10.45 -7.12 11.07
CA VAL A 139 11.72 -7.13 10.34
C VAL A 139 12.90 -6.97 11.29
N ASP A 140 12.82 -6.03 12.23
CA ASP A 140 13.83 -5.82 13.27
C ASP A 140 14.05 -7.07 14.12
N ALA A 141 12.97 -7.65 14.65
CA ALA A 141 13.05 -8.88 15.44
C ALA A 141 13.62 -10.07 14.64
N ARG A 142 13.31 -10.17 13.33
CA ARG A 142 13.85 -11.24 12.48
C ARG A 142 15.35 -11.06 12.22
N ILE A 143 15.81 -9.84 12.01
CA ILE A 143 17.24 -9.51 11.85
C ILE A 143 17.97 -9.84 13.15
N ILE A 144 17.48 -9.38 14.30
CA ILE A 144 18.06 -9.65 15.62
C ILE A 144 18.14 -11.16 15.89
N ALA A 145 17.07 -11.91 15.60
CA ALA A 145 17.04 -13.36 15.77
C ALA A 145 18.11 -14.07 14.91
N HIS A 146 18.37 -13.55 13.70
CA HIS A 146 19.44 -14.07 12.85
C HIS A 146 20.82 -13.76 13.41
N GLU A 147 21.09 -12.53 13.81
CA GLU A 147 22.38 -12.08 14.36
C GLU A 147 22.74 -12.80 15.65
N GLN A 148 21.75 -13.13 16.47
CA GLN A 148 21.94 -13.85 17.74
C GLN A 148 21.98 -15.38 17.57
N GLY A 149 21.79 -15.89 16.34
CA GLY A 149 21.67 -17.34 16.10
C GLY A 149 20.44 -17.97 16.75
N ALA A 150 19.43 -17.17 17.08
CA ALA A 150 18.19 -17.59 17.73
C ALA A 150 17.08 -17.98 16.73
N TRP A 151 17.34 -17.85 15.45
CA TRP A 151 16.43 -18.30 14.41
C TRP A 151 16.48 -19.82 14.25
N HIS A 152 15.35 -20.49 14.42
CA HIS A 152 15.23 -21.94 14.24
C HIS A 152 14.17 -22.33 13.23
N SER A 153 13.00 -21.69 13.29
CA SER A 153 11.91 -21.95 12.36
C SER A 153 10.87 -20.83 12.39
N LEU A 154 10.11 -20.73 11.30
CA LEU A 154 8.98 -19.81 11.23
C LEU A 154 7.94 -20.07 12.33
N ALA A 155 7.65 -21.36 12.62
CA ALA A 155 6.68 -21.73 13.64
C ALA A 155 7.09 -21.22 15.03
N GLN A 156 8.33 -21.47 15.45
CA GLN A 156 8.85 -20.98 16.73
C GLN A 156 8.89 -19.46 16.80
N PHE A 157 9.20 -18.80 15.69
CA PHE A 157 9.18 -17.35 15.63
C PHE A 157 7.77 -16.78 15.78
N LEU A 158 6.76 -17.42 15.16
CA LEU A 158 5.35 -17.05 15.33
C LEU A 158 4.87 -17.24 16.77
N ASP A 159 5.32 -18.31 17.44
CA ASP A 159 4.98 -18.58 18.84
C ASP A 159 5.56 -17.54 19.81
N SER A 160 6.65 -16.85 19.43
CA SER A 160 7.24 -15.79 20.23
C SER A 160 6.41 -14.49 20.24
N TYR A 161 5.45 -14.33 19.32
CA TYR A 161 4.59 -13.17 19.27
C TYR A 161 3.28 -13.37 20.02
N GLU A 162 3.00 -12.50 20.99
CA GLU A 162 1.70 -12.44 21.66
C GLU A 162 0.63 -11.79 20.77
N SER A 163 1.03 -10.84 19.92
CA SER A 163 0.13 -10.11 19.05
C SER A 163 -0.40 -10.96 17.90
N ALA A 164 -1.72 -11.18 17.90
CA ALA A 164 -2.41 -11.86 16.81
C ALA A 164 -2.25 -11.14 15.46
N LEU A 165 -2.15 -9.79 15.46
CA LEU A 165 -1.96 -9.00 14.26
C LEU A 165 -0.59 -9.25 13.61
N GLN A 166 0.49 -9.32 14.40
CA GLN A 166 1.83 -9.60 13.88
C GLN A 166 1.88 -11.02 13.28
N ARG A 167 1.32 -12.01 13.98
CA ARG A 167 1.23 -13.38 13.46
C ARG A 167 0.42 -13.44 12.15
N SER A 168 -0.69 -12.73 12.07
CA SER A 168 -1.51 -12.66 10.86
C SER A 168 -0.74 -12.06 9.67
N LEU A 169 0.01 -10.98 9.89
CA LEU A 169 0.82 -10.34 8.83
C LEU A 169 1.92 -11.26 8.30
N ILE A 170 2.61 -11.97 9.19
CA ILE A 170 3.64 -12.95 8.79
C ILE A 170 2.99 -14.08 8.00
N THR A 171 1.88 -14.64 8.51
CA THR A 171 1.16 -15.74 7.85
C THR A 171 0.62 -15.30 6.49
N GLU A 172 0.05 -14.10 6.37
CA GLU A 172 -0.42 -13.54 5.09
C GLU A 172 0.72 -13.42 4.08
N ALA A 173 1.89 -12.93 4.52
CA ALA A 173 3.05 -12.77 3.65
C ALA A 173 3.58 -14.12 3.12
N VAL A 174 3.61 -15.15 3.96
CA VAL A 174 4.17 -16.47 3.62
C VAL A 174 3.15 -17.36 2.88
N ALA A 175 1.84 -17.16 3.11
CA ALA A 175 0.77 -17.95 2.47
C ALA A 175 0.67 -17.74 0.94
N ASP A 176 1.31 -16.72 0.39
CA ASP A 176 1.35 -16.49 -1.05
C ASP A 176 2.29 -17.52 -1.73
N GLU A 177 1.71 -18.56 -2.32
CA GLU A 177 2.43 -19.68 -2.96
C GLU A 177 3.08 -19.32 -4.31
N ARG A 178 2.98 -18.08 -4.77
CA ARG A 178 3.59 -17.68 -6.04
C ARG A 178 5.10 -17.91 -6.00
N PRO A 179 5.67 -18.60 -7.02
CA PRO A 179 7.09 -18.83 -7.09
C PRO A 179 7.86 -17.52 -7.18
N MET A 180 8.98 -17.41 -6.47
CA MET A 180 9.86 -16.26 -6.48
C MET A 180 11.15 -16.59 -7.26
N PRO A 181 11.18 -16.37 -8.59
CA PRO A 181 12.41 -16.50 -9.35
C PRO A 181 13.41 -15.41 -8.93
N ASN A 182 14.68 -15.76 -8.78
CA ASN A 182 15.75 -14.84 -8.42
C ASN A 182 15.45 -13.98 -7.16
N PRO A 183 15.30 -14.60 -5.97
CA PRO A 183 14.90 -13.91 -4.74
C PRO A 183 15.89 -12.80 -4.34
N GLU A 184 17.18 -12.97 -4.65
CA GLU A 184 18.23 -11.97 -4.44
C GLU A 184 17.94 -10.67 -5.18
N THR A 185 17.67 -10.77 -6.49
CA THR A 185 17.32 -9.59 -7.32
C THR A 185 16.04 -8.93 -6.82
N GLN A 186 15.04 -9.74 -6.47
CA GLN A 186 13.78 -9.22 -5.95
C GLN A 186 13.97 -8.50 -4.61
N LEU A 187 14.81 -9.02 -3.70
CA LEU A 187 15.11 -8.36 -2.44
C LEU A 187 15.79 -7.01 -2.66
N ALA A 188 16.79 -6.95 -3.52
CA ALA A 188 17.48 -5.71 -3.86
C ALA A 188 16.51 -4.68 -4.46
N ASP A 189 15.64 -5.09 -5.38
CA ASP A 189 14.62 -4.25 -5.99
C ASP A 189 13.58 -3.72 -4.99
N VAL A 190 13.09 -4.58 -4.11
CA VAL A 190 12.13 -4.21 -3.08
C VAL A 190 12.75 -3.22 -2.10
N THR A 191 13.96 -3.50 -1.62
CA THR A 191 14.70 -2.62 -0.71
C THR A 191 14.97 -1.26 -1.35
N LEU A 192 15.38 -1.23 -2.62
CA LEU A 192 15.58 -0.01 -3.38
C LEU A 192 14.29 0.80 -3.55
N LYS A 193 13.16 0.13 -3.82
CA LYS A 193 11.85 0.79 -3.95
C LYS A 193 11.39 1.37 -2.62
N LEU A 194 11.52 0.64 -1.51
CA LEU A 194 11.18 1.13 -0.16
C LEU A 194 12.01 2.37 0.19
N ARG A 195 13.32 2.32 -0.03
CA ARG A 195 14.21 3.49 0.15
C ARG A 195 13.73 4.67 -0.68
N ASN A 196 13.47 4.47 -1.97
CA ASN A 196 13.08 5.54 -2.86
C ASN A 196 11.72 6.14 -2.49
N GLN A 197 10.76 5.33 -2.04
CA GLN A 197 9.48 5.84 -1.53
C GLN A 197 9.68 6.72 -0.28
N PHE A 198 10.49 6.28 0.67
CA PHE A 198 10.84 7.08 1.84
C PHE A 198 11.52 8.41 1.45
N LEU A 199 12.50 8.35 0.53
CA LEU A 199 13.19 9.55 0.05
C LEU A 199 12.25 10.51 -0.68
N ASP A 200 11.30 10.01 -1.47
CA ASP A 200 10.31 10.84 -2.17
C ASP A 200 9.36 11.53 -1.19
N GLN A 201 8.91 10.81 -0.16
CA GLN A 201 8.11 11.40 0.91
C GLN A 201 8.89 12.51 1.63
N ARG A 202 10.15 12.22 1.99
CA ARG A 202 11.01 13.20 2.68
C ARG A 202 11.31 14.42 1.83
N LEU A 203 11.53 14.23 0.53
CA LEU A 203 11.70 15.33 -0.43
C LEU A 203 10.43 16.19 -0.53
N GLY A 204 9.26 15.57 -0.53
CA GLY A 204 7.96 16.28 -0.52
C GLY A 204 7.79 17.14 0.74
N GLU A 205 8.11 16.59 1.92
CA GLU A 205 8.07 17.34 3.19
C GLU A 205 9.03 18.54 3.20
N LEU A 206 10.25 18.35 2.69
CA LEU A 206 11.23 19.43 2.58
C LEU A 206 10.75 20.53 1.63
N MET A 207 10.19 20.17 0.48
CA MET A 207 9.62 21.13 -0.45
C MET A 207 8.48 21.94 0.17
N GLN A 208 7.61 21.30 0.93
CA GLN A 208 6.54 21.98 1.65
C GLN A 208 7.10 22.96 2.69
N LYS A 209 8.13 22.56 3.46
CA LYS A 209 8.80 23.44 4.44
C LYS A 209 9.50 24.63 3.81
N ILE A 210 10.16 24.43 2.65
CA ILE A 210 10.81 25.50 1.88
C ILE A 210 9.79 26.52 1.37
N SER A 211 8.60 26.05 0.97
CA SER A 211 7.53 26.90 0.42
C SER A 211 6.80 27.73 1.47
N GLN A 212 6.99 27.45 2.78
CA GLN A 212 6.34 28.21 3.83
C GLN A 212 6.97 29.62 3.95
N PRO A 213 6.16 30.71 3.92
CA PRO A 213 6.66 32.08 3.95
C PRO A 213 7.37 32.43 5.27
N GLU A 214 7.05 31.73 6.36
CA GLU A 214 7.61 31.96 7.69
C GLU A 214 8.99 31.31 7.89
N THR A 215 9.45 30.50 6.93
CA THR A 215 10.75 29.81 7.04
C THR A 215 11.88 30.81 6.85
N ALA A 216 12.73 30.99 7.87
CA ALA A 216 13.91 31.84 7.81
C ALA A 216 14.87 31.39 6.71
N ASP A 217 15.52 32.35 6.02
CA ASP A 217 16.37 32.07 4.87
C ASP A 217 17.55 31.13 5.20
N ALA A 218 18.11 31.19 6.39
CA ALA A 218 19.13 30.25 6.85
C ALA A 218 18.62 28.80 6.84
N ARG A 219 17.40 28.55 7.33
CA ARG A 219 16.78 27.21 7.30
C ARG A 219 16.43 26.74 5.89
N LYS A 220 16.08 27.65 4.99
CA LYS A 220 15.85 27.29 3.58
C LYS A 220 17.11 26.73 2.93
N ILE A 221 18.27 27.32 3.25
CA ILE A 221 19.56 26.84 2.74
C ILE A 221 19.85 25.42 3.27
N GLU A 222 19.63 25.16 4.54
CA GLU A 222 19.79 23.81 5.14
C GLU A 222 18.87 22.78 4.44
N PHE A 223 17.60 23.14 4.24
CA PHE A 223 16.64 22.26 3.55
C PHE A 223 17.02 22.00 2.10
N LEU A 224 17.56 22.98 1.39
CA LEU A 224 18.05 22.81 0.02
C LEU A 224 19.29 21.90 -0.05
N GLN A 225 20.19 22.00 0.93
CA GLN A 225 21.36 21.10 1.02
C GLN A 225 20.91 19.66 1.30
N GLU A 226 19.99 19.46 2.24
CA GLU A 226 19.41 18.15 2.53
C GLU A 226 18.67 17.58 1.30
N GLN A 227 17.91 18.40 0.59
CA GLN A 227 17.26 17.99 -0.65
C GLN A 227 18.26 17.49 -1.69
N GLN A 228 19.39 18.17 -1.87
CA GLN A 228 20.44 17.74 -2.79
C GLN A 228 21.05 16.40 -2.36
N ARG A 229 21.32 16.23 -1.06
CA ARG A 229 21.84 14.99 -0.49
C ARG A 229 20.90 13.82 -0.74
N LEU A 230 19.59 13.99 -0.47
CA LEU A 230 18.59 12.93 -0.70
C LEU A 230 18.45 12.58 -2.19
N LYS A 231 18.53 13.58 -3.09
CA LYS A 231 18.54 13.35 -4.54
C LYS A 231 19.77 12.56 -5.00
N GLN A 232 20.94 12.81 -4.42
CA GLN A 232 22.15 12.02 -4.70
C GLN A 232 21.99 10.58 -4.20
N LEU A 233 21.51 10.40 -2.96
CA LEU A 233 21.25 9.08 -2.38
C LEU A 233 20.28 8.27 -3.24
N LYS A 234 19.27 8.91 -3.81
CA LYS A 234 18.30 8.24 -4.70
C LYS A 234 18.95 7.74 -6.01
N ARG A 235 20.02 8.38 -6.48
CA ARG A 235 20.74 7.99 -7.70
C ARG A 235 21.73 6.85 -7.47
N THR A 236 22.19 6.64 -6.25
CA THR A 236 23.08 5.53 -5.92
C THR A 236 22.29 4.23 -5.86
N GLY A 237 22.74 3.19 -6.57
CA GLY A 237 22.22 1.83 -6.43
C GLY A 237 22.54 1.24 -5.04
N LEU A 238 21.95 0.10 -4.71
CA LEU A 238 22.41 -0.76 -3.63
C LEU A 238 23.47 -1.72 -4.21
N SER A 239 24.45 -2.13 -3.39
CA SER A 239 25.42 -3.16 -3.81
C SER A 239 24.68 -4.48 -4.08
N ALA A 240 25.15 -5.20 -5.09
CA ALA A 240 24.57 -6.50 -5.44
C ALA A 240 24.78 -7.53 -4.31
N ILE A 241 23.85 -8.46 -4.19
CA ILE A 241 23.97 -9.59 -3.24
C ILE A 241 25.10 -10.48 -3.77
N GLY A 242 26.12 -10.73 -2.93
CA GLY A 242 27.29 -11.55 -3.29
C GLY A 242 28.54 -10.75 -3.70
N GLU A 243 28.52 -9.43 -3.74
CA GLU A 243 29.68 -8.55 -3.94
C GLU A 243 30.17 -7.96 -2.60
N ALA A 244 30.50 -8.82 -1.64
CA ALA A 244 31.12 -8.43 -0.37
C ALA A 244 32.51 -9.06 -0.23
#